data_81e2d91063629e417e8fd030f797efe0
#
_entry.id   81e2d91063629e417e8fd030f797efe0
#
_cell.length_a   1.000
_cell.length_b   1.000
_cell.length_c   1.000
_cell.angle_alpha   90.00
_cell.angle_beta   90.00
_cell.angle_gamma   90.00
#
_symmetry.space_group_name_H-M   'P 1'
#
loop_
_entity.id
_entity.type
_entity.pdbx_description
1 polymer ?
#
loop_
_entity_poly.entity_id
_entity_poly.type
_entity_poly.pdbx_seq_one_letter_code
_entity_poly.pdbx_strand_id
1 'polypeptide(L)'
;MVNLSGQSIFPKGLSILVPIAVAGMALMSIVGMQLYAPSGLKGSGMNSNPTEKISATAAQQAQQQETARLKLLKLLPALGYNNLLADWTFLSFLQYFGDDPAREKTNYELLDDYFEVIVTHDPRWVEMYNFLSTSVSFYQARPDLTVQLIERGLQSLSPAKNSKAWLVWRTKGIDELLLLGDSQASAKSHEMAAQWAEHTPDQDFSPRLREFAETLKQNPDHLLIRIQTWLMVYSTTQDKLVRKRAIQELLELGVKIKTQDNGELTFIIPPETSKKQNKKK
;
A
#
# COMPACT_ATOMS: atom_id res chain seq x y z
N MET A 1 13.87 18.91 -60.95
CA MET A 1 12.77 18.76 -59.99
C MET A 1 12.16 17.36 -60.21
N VAL A 2 12.52 16.41 -59.36
CA VAL A 2 11.96 15.04 -59.46
C VAL A 2 10.92 14.94 -58.36
N ASN A 3 9.66 14.73 -58.74
CA ASN A 3 8.52 14.60 -57.87
C ASN A 3 8.39 13.13 -57.45
N LEU A 4 8.80 12.79 -56.21
CA LEU A 4 8.60 11.47 -55.64
C LEU A 4 7.25 11.45 -54.89
N SER A 5 6.17 11.24 -55.63
CA SER A 5 4.88 10.86 -55.03
C SER A 5 4.96 9.42 -54.55
N GLY A 6 5.12 9.22 -53.22
CA GLY A 6 5.07 7.91 -52.60
C GLY A 6 3.66 7.31 -52.73
N GLN A 7 3.48 6.43 -53.69
CA GLN A 7 2.29 5.58 -53.76
C GLN A 7 2.35 4.53 -52.66
N SER A 8 1.35 4.51 -51.78
CA SER A 8 1.18 3.46 -50.77
C SER A 8 1.00 2.10 -51.47
N ILE A 9 1.92 1.17 -51.25
CA ILE A 9 2.01 -0.15 -51.88
C ILE A 9 0.89 -1.12 -51.41
N PHE A 10 0.03 -0.72 -50.48
CA PHE A 10 -1.05 -1.56 -49.95
C PHE A 10 -2.40 -1.15 -50.49
N PRO A 11 -3.22 -2.09 -51.00
CA PRO A 11 -4.59 -1.82 -51.45
C PRO A 11 -5.41 -1.33 -50.24
N LYS A 12 -6.17 -0.26 -50.42
CA LYS A 12 -6.98 0.40 -49.35
C LYS A 12 -7.89 -0.55 -48.57
N GLY A 13 -8.29 -1.70 -49.15
CA GLY A 13 -9.06 -2.74 -48.45
C GLY A 13 -8.27 -3.54 -47.43
N LEU A 14 -6.96 -3.73 -47.62
CA LEU A 14 -6.12 -4.51 -46.73
C LEU A 14 -5.81 -3.74 -45.46
N SER A 15 -5.76 -2.40 -45.51
CA SER A 15 -5.50 -1.54 -44.37
C SER A 15 -6.62 -1.54 -43.30
N ILE A 16 -7.85 -1.92 -43.68
CA ILE A 16 -9.00 -2.03 -42.78
C ILE A 16 -9.16 -3.46 -42.27
N LEU A 17 -8.80 -4.47 -43.08
CA LEU A 17 -8.95 -5.88 -42.74
C LEU A 17 -7.93 -6.31 -41.64
N VAL A 18 -6.72 -5.79 -41.68
CA VAL A 18 -5.68 -6.12 -40.68
C VAL A 18 -6.09 -5.73 -39.26
N PRO A 19 -6.51 -4.48 -38.94
CA PRO A 19 -6.95 -4.12 -37.59
C PRO A 19 -8.21 -4.88 -37.13
N ILE A 20 -9.13 -5.22 -38.06
CA ILE A 20 -10.30 -6.03 -37.74
C ILE A 20 -9.88 -7.47 -37.38
N ALA A 21 -8.95 -8.05 -38.10
CA ALA A 21 -8.43 -9.40 -37.83
C ALA A 21 -7.68 -9.44 -36.49
N VAL A 22 -6.88 -8.41 -36.19
CA VAL A 22 -6.17 -8.26 -34.88
C VAL A 22 -7.18 -8.10 -33.75
N ALA A 23 -8.20 -7.25 -33.89
CA ALA A 23 -9.26 -7.09 -32.91
C ALA A 23 -10.06 -8.39 -32.71
N GLY A 24 -10.36 -9.12 -33.77
CA GLY A 24 -11.01 -10.43 -33.68
C GLY A 24 -10.18 -11.48 -32.97
N MET A 25 -8.87 -11.55 -33.22
CA MET A 25 -7.96 -12.44 -32.49
C MET A 25 -7.83 -12.07 -31.04
N ALA A 26 -7.76 -10.77 -30.73
CA ALA A 26 -7.72 -10.30 -29.33
C ALA A 26 -9.00 -10.66 -28.56
N LEU A 27 -10.18 -10.47 -29.19
CA LEU A 27 -11.47 -10.88 -28.61
C LEU A 27 -11.57 -12.39 -28.44
N MET A 28 -11.14 -13.19 -29.42
CA MET A 28 -11.10 -14.66 -29.29
C MET A 28 -10.14 -15.11 -28.17
N SER A 29 -9.01 -14.43 -28.02
CA SER A 29 -8.08 -14.73 -26.92
C SER A 29 -8.70 -14.43 -25.57
N ILE A 30 -9.43 -13.32 -25.43
CA ILE A 30 -10.14 -12.95 -24.20
C ILE A 30 -11.26 -13.98 -23.90
N VAL A 31 -12.08 -14.31 -24.90
CA VAL A 31 -13.15 -15.32 -24.77
C VAL A 31 -12.55 -16.71 -24.48
N GLY A 32 -11.45 -17.07 -25.12
CA GLY A 32 -10.72 -18.30 -24.84
C GLY A 32 -10.20 -18.35 -23.42
N MET A 33 -9.60 -17.26 -22.92
CA MET A 33 -9.19 -17.15 -21.51
C MET A 33 -10.38 -17.28 -20.54
N GLN A 34 -11.54 -16.71 -20.87
CA GLN A 34 -12.74 -16.80 -20.03
C GLN A 34 -13.37 -18.20 -20.03
N LEU A 35 -13.35 -18.91 -21.16
CA LEU A 35 -13.94 -20.24 -21.29
C LEU A 35 -13.02 -21.38 -20.82
N TYR A 36 -11.71 -21.23 -21.03
CA TYR A 36 -10.70 -22.24 -20.69
C TYR A 36 -9.85 -21.88 -19.46
N ALA A 37 -10.12 -20.72 -18.82
CA ALA A 37 -9.47 -20.40 -17.58
C ALA A 37 -9.73 -21.51 -16.57
N PRO A 38 -8.68 -22.09 -15.94
CA PRO A 38 -8.87 -23.02 -14.85
C PRO A 38 -9.78 -22.39 -13.82
N SER A 39 -10.59 -23.20 -13.14
CA SER A 39 -11.63 -22.76 -12.19
C SER A 39 -11.19 -21.75 -11.13
N GLY A 40 -9.90 -21.52 -10.98
CA GLY A 40 -9.30 -20.51 -10.10
C GLY A 40 -9.29 -19.06 -10.67
N LEU A 41 -9.55 -18.88 -11.99
CA LEU A 41 -9.71 -17.55 -12.61
C LEU A 41 -11.19 -17.15 -12.78
N LYS A 42 -12.11 -18.06 -12.49
CA LYS A 42 -13.52 -17.66 -12.28
C LYS A 42 -13.50 -16.90 -10.96
N GLY A 43 -13.51 -15.57 -11.11
CA GLY A 43 -13.45 -14.67 -9.97
C GLY A 43 -14.35 -15.18 -8.85
N SER A 44 -13.80 -15.33 -7.69
CA SER A 44 -14.47 -15.67 -6.42
C SER A 44 -15.58 -14.65 -6.08
N GLY A 45 -15.94 -13.77 -7.00
CA GLY A 45 -16.76 -12.61 -6.77
C GLY A 45 -18.24 -12.70 -7.06
N MET A 46 -18.77 -13.73 -7.73
CA MET A 46 -20.18 -13.63 -8.13
C MET A 46 -21.08 -14.87 -7.93
N ASN A 47 -20.57 -16.03 -7.54
CA ASN A 47 -21.40 -17.21 -7.27
C ASN A 47 -20.80 -18.20 -6.26
N SER A 48 -19.93 -17.80 -5.35
CA SER A 48 -19.59 -18.64 -4.22
C SER A 48 -20.68 -18.49 -3.14
N ASN A 49 -21.36 -19.58 -2.83
CA ASN A 49 -22.14 -19.63 -1.60
C ASN A 49 -21.25 -19.18 -0.44
N PRO A 50 -21.68 -18.24 0.42
CA PRO A 50 -20.85 -17.72 1.51
C PRO A 50 -20.45 -18.77 2.56
N THR A 51 -20.80 -20.03 2.35
CA THR A 51 -20.56 -21.18 3.24
C THR A 51 -19.51 -22.17 2.73
N GLU A 52 -18.97 -22.01 1.51
CA GLU A 52 -17.96 -22.95 1.02
C GLU A 52 -16.59 -22.58 1.60
N LYS A 53 -16.12 -23.36 2.57
CA LYS A 53 -14.79 -23.21 3.18
C LYS A 53 -13.72 -23.45 2.11
N ILE A 54 -13.06 -22.40 1.66
CA ILE A 54 -11.91 -22.51 0.75
C ILE A 54 -10.86 -23.43 1.41
N SER A 55 -10.42 -24.47 0.67
CA SER A 55 -9.36 -25.34 1.17
C SER A 55 -8.03 -24.58 1.23
N ALA A 56 -7.17 -24.89 2.20
CA ALA A 56 -5.85 -24.27 2.32
C ALA A 56 -5.03 -24.45 1.03
N THR A 57 -5.13 -25.61 0.38
CA THR A 57 -4.44 -25.90 -0.88
C THR A 57 -4.93 -25.02 -2.02
N ALA A 58 -6.24 -24.80 -2.14
CA ALA A 58 -6.80 -23.93 -3.17
C ALA A 58 -6.38 -22.45 -2.96
N ALA A 59 -6.39 -21.97 -1.70
CA ALA A 59 -5.94 -20.64 -1.37
C ALA A 59 -4.44 -20.44 -1.68
N GLN A 60 -3.59 -21.41 -1.38
CA GLN A 60 -2.16 -21.37 -1.70
C GLN A 60 -1.91 -21.39 -3.22
N GLN A 61 -2.64 -22.20 -3.98
CA GLN A 61 -2.53 -22.22 -5.45
C GLN A 61 -2.94 -20.88 -6.06
N ALA A 62 -4.04 -20.29 -5.60
CA ALA A 62 -4.48 -18.96 -6.04
C ALA A 62 -3.41 -17.88 -5.72
N GLN A 63 -2.81 -17.94 -4.53
CA GLN A 63 -1.73 -17.02 -4.15
C GLN A 63 -0.49 -17.19 -5.05
N GLN A 64 -0.08 -18.41 -5.38
CA GLN A 64 1.04 -18.66 -6.29
C GLN A 64 0.78 -18.11 -7.69
N GLN A 65 -0.44 -18.29 -8.22
CA GLN A 65 -0.83 -17.72 -9.51
C GLN A 65 -0.79 -16.19 -9.49
N GLU A 66 -1.30 -15.59 -8.40
CA GLU A 66 -1.28 -14.14 -8.23
C GLU A 66 0.14 -13.60 -8.09
N THR A 67 1.01 -14.30 -7.36
CA THR A 67 2.45 -13.98 -7.29
C THR A 67 3.09 -13.95 -8.68
N ALA A 68 2.80 -14.97 -9.50
CA ALA A 68 3.33 -15.04 -10.86
C ALA A 68 2.80 -13.90 -11.74
N ARG A 69 1.51 -13.55 -11.59
CA ARG A 69 0.90 -12.41 -12.28
C ARG A 69 1.55 -11.09 -11.90
N LEU A 70 1.73 -10.82 -10.62
CA LEU A 70 2.36 -9.58 -10.14
C LEU A 70 3.83 -9.47 -10.61
N LYS A 71 4.58 -10.57 -10.57
CA LYS A 71 5.95 -10.61 -11.13
C LYS A 71 5.98 -10.27 -12.62
N LEU A 72 5.02 -10.80 -13.39
CA LEU A 72 4.89 -10.49 -14.81
C LEU A 72 4.56 -9.01 -15.04
N LEU A 73 3.62 -8.44 -14.26
CA LEU A 73 3.25 -7.02 -14.35
C LEU A 73 4.42 -6.07 -14.05
N LYS A 74 5.32 -6.44 -13.15
CA LYS A 74 6.55 -5.68 -12.87
C LYS A 74 7.51 -5.62 -14.06
N LEU A 75 7.48 -6.63 -14.94
CA LEU A 75 8.40 -6.76 -16.07
C LEU A 75 7.82 -6.25 -17.40
N LEU A 76 6.51 -6.25 -17.55
CA LEU A 76 5.85 -5.88 -18.81
C LEU A 76 5.86 -4.36 -19.01
N PRO A 77 6.21 -3.89 -20.23
CA PRO A 77 6.07 -2.47 -20.55
C PRO A 77 4.59 -2.11 -20.64
N ALA A 78 4.20 -1.02 -20.01
CA ALA A 78 2.81 -0.55 -19.98
C ALA A 78 2.33 0.06 -21.33
N LEU A 79 3.20 0.20 -22.33
CA LEU A 79 2.90 0.72 -23.68
C LEU A 79 2.07 2.02 -23.70
N GLY A 80 2.28 2.90 -22.70
CA GLY A 80 1.54 4.14 -22.53
C GLY A 80 0.30 4.04 -21.64
N TYR A 81 -0.08 2.84 -21.20
CA TYR A 81 -1.26 2.59 -20.34
C TYR A 81 -0.91 2.45 -18.85
N ASN A 82 0.10 3.20 -18.38
CA ASN A 82 0.60 3.10 -17.01
C ASN A 82 -0.50 3.26 -15.96
N ASN A 83 -1.31 4.33 -16.04
CA ASN A 83 -2.37 4.58 -15.07
C ASN A 83 -3.42 3.47 -15.08
N LEU A 84 -3.82 3.00 -16.28
CA LEU A 84 -4.78 1.89 -16.39
C LEU A 84 -4.26 0.61 -15.73
N LEU A 85 -2.96 0.33 -15.86
CA LEU A 85 -2.32 -0.81 -15.21
C LEU A 85 -2.28 -0.65 -13.69
N ALA A 86 -1.98 0.55 -13.20
CA ALA A 86 -2.04 0.86 -11.77
C ALA A 86 -3.46 0.71 -11.22
N ASP A 87 -4.47 1.28 -11.89
CA ASP A 87 -5.89 1.18 -11.51
C ASP A 87 -6.36 -0.28 -11.44
N TRP A 88 -6.06 -1.06 -12.49
CA TRP A 88 -6.41 -2.48 -12.53
C TRP A 88 -5.73 -3.28 -11.41
N THR A 89 -4.46 -2.98 -11.15
CA THR A 89 -3.70 -3.63 -10.07
C THR A 89 -4.29 -3.26 -8.72
N PHE A 90 -4.72 -2.00 -8.53
CA PHE A 90 -5.37 -1.57 -7.30
C PHE A 90 -6.73 -2.25 -7.09
N LEU A 91 -7.55 -2.41 -8.12
CA LEU A 91 -8.79 -3.18 -8.03
C LEU A 91 -8.53 -4.65 -7.65
N SER A 92 -7.47 -5.24 -8.22
CA SER A 92 -7.06 -6.60 -7.85
C SER A 92 -6.55 -6.68 -6.40
N PHE A 93 -5.82 -5.66 -5.95
CA PHE A 93 -5.42 -5.52 -4.54
C PHE A 93 -6.64 -5.49 -3.61
N LEU A 94 -7.68 -4.70 -3.93
CA LEU A 94 -8.89 -4.64 -3.10
C LEU A 94 -9.59 -6.00 -3.00
N GLN A 95 -9.64 -6.77 -4.09
CA GLN A 95 -10.19 -8.13 -4.08
C GLN A 95 -9.31 -9.07 -3.23
N TYR A 96 -7.99 -9.03 -3.40
CA TYR A 96 -7.06 -9.83 -2.61
C TYR A 96 -7.14 -9.48 -1.13
N PHE A 97 -7.16 -8.19 -0.79
CA PHE A 97 -7.19 -7.71 0.58
C PHE A 97 -8.49 -8.05 1.29
N GLY A 98 -9.64 -7.98 0.60
CA GLY A 98 -10.97 -8.24 1.15
C GLY A 98 -11.39 -9.72 1.17
N ASP A 99 -10.55 -10.65 0.69
CA ASP A 99 -10.86 -12.09 0.72
C ASP A 99 -10.41 -12.70 2.06
N ASP A 100 -11.11 -12.39 3.14
CA ASP A 100 -10.81 -12.86 4.50
C ASP A 100 -10.62 -14.39 4.59
N PRO A 101 -11.50 -15.24 3.98
CA PRO A 101 -11.33 -16.70 4.02
C PRO A 101 -10.00 -17.18 3.43
N ALA A 102 -9.51 -16.53 2.36
CA ALA A 102 -8.21 -16.84 1.78
C ALA A 102 -7.08 -16.27 2.64
N ARG A 103 -7.22 -15.04 3.17
CA ARG A 103 -6.20 -14.39 4.04
C ARG A 103 -5.98 -15.15 5.34
N GLU A 104 -7.02 -15.75 5.93
CA GLU A 104 -6.86 -16.66 7.08
C GLU A 104 -5.94 -17.86 6.80
N LYS A 105 -5.78 -18.25 5.53
CA LYS A 105 -4.94 -19.40 5.11
C LYS A 105 -3.57 -19.00 4.58
N THR A 106 -3.45 -17.81 3.99
CA THR A 106 -2.26 -17.39 3.23
C THR A 106 -1.63 -16.11 3.75
N ASN A 107 -2.21 -15.47 4.77
CA ASN A 107 -1.82 -14.17 5.27
C ASN A 107 -1.89 -13.07 4.16
N TYR A 108 -1.23 -11.95 4.41
CA TYR A 108 -1.20 -10.76 3.55
C TYR A 108 0.15 -10.61 2.82
N GLU A 109 0.76 -11.71 2.39
CA GLU A 109 2.15 -11.75 1.90
C GLU A 109 2.40 -10.97 0.59
N LEU A 110 1.36 -10.69 -0.22
CA LEU A 110 1.53 -10.05 -1.53
C LEU A 110 1.23 -8.54 -1.54
N LEU A 111 0.97 -7.92 -0.40
CA LEU A 111 0.56 -6.52 -0.36
C LEU A 111 1.64 -5.59 -0.92
N ASP A 112 2.90 -5.79 -0.55
CA ASP A 112 4.03 -5.02 -1.08
C ASP A 112 4.21 -5.21 -2.59
N ASP A 113 4.00 -6.42 -3.10
CA ASP A 113 4.07 -6.72 -4.54
C ASP A 113 3.02 -5.93 -5.33
N TYR A 114 1.79 -5.82 -4.83
CA TYR A 114 0.75 -5.00 -5.44
C TYR A 114 1.16 -3.53 -5.49
N PHE A 115 1.59 -2.97 -4.36
CA PHE A 115 1.97 -1.57 -4.29
C PHE A 115 3.27 -1.26 -5.04
N GLU A 116 4.17 -2.22 -5.18
CA GLU A 116 5.34 -2.06 -6.03
C GLU A 116 4.94 -1.85 -7.49
N VAL A 117 3.96 -2.62 -8.02
CA VAL A 117 3.41 -2.41 -9.36
C VAL A 117 2.73 -1.05 -9.46
N ILE A 118 1.85 -0.70 -8.50
CA ILE A 118 1.09 0.55 -8.53
C ILE A 118 2.02 1.76 -8.50
N VAL A 119 2.97 1.82 -7.56
CA VAL A 119 3.94 2.92 -7.44
C VAL A 119 4.85 3.03 -8.66
N THR A 120 5.17 1.90 -9.32
CA THR A 120 5.97 1.90 -10.54
C THR A 120 5.22 2.53 -11.71
N HIS A 121 3.93 2.27 -11.83
CA HIS A 121 3.13 2.69 -12.97
C HIS A 121 2.41 4.02 -12.76
N ASP A 122 1.94 4.32 -11.55
CA ASP A 122 1.38 5.64 -11.20
C ASP A 122 1.88 6.15 -9.83
N PRO A 123 3.14 6.60 -9.75
CA PRO A 123 3.68 7.17 -8.52
C PRO A 123 3.03 8.49 -8.10
N ARG A 124 2.21 9.10 -8.96
CA ARG A 124 1.56 10.40 -8.69
C ARG A 124 0.15 10.28 -8.12
N TRP A 125 -0.35 9.09 -7.96
CA TRP A 125 -1.64 8.82 -7.33
C TRP A 125 -1.51 8.94 -5.79
N VAL A 126 -1.73 10.15 -5.27
CA VAL A 126 -1.47 10.51 -3.87
C VAL A 126 -2.31 9.70 -2.89
N GLU A 127 -3.59 9.47 -3.19
CA GLU A 127 -4.53 8.79 -2.30
C GLU A 127 -4.13 7.34 -2.03
N MET A 128 -3.46 6.69 -2.97
CA MET A 128 -2.99 5.31 -2.87
C MET A 128 -1.99 5.10 -1.73
N TYR A 129 -1.19 6.12 -1.37
CA TYR A 129 -0.18 5.97 -0.31
C TYR A 129 -0.78 5.74 1.09
N ASN A 130 -2.03 6.17 1.32
CA ASN A 130 -2.74 5.81 2.56
C ASN A 130 -3.09 4.33 2.61
N PHE A 131 -3.49 3.74 1.47
CA PHE A 131 -3.74 2.31 1.37
C PHE A 131 -2.45 1.50 1.51
N LEU A 132 -1.35 1.96 0.89
CA LEU A 132 -0.02 1.38 1.04
C LEU A 132 0.39 1.35 2.52
N SER A 133 0.34 2.48 3.23
CA SER A 133 0.68 2.57 4.64
C SER A 133 -0.19 1.63 5.47
N THR A 134 -1.52 1.71 5.33
CA THR A 134 -2.42 0.87 6.11
C THR A 134 -2.19 -0.62 5.86
N SER A 135 -2.10 -1.05 4.60
CA SER A 135 -2.06 -2.47 4.28
C SER A 135 -0.67 -3.08 4.50
N VAL A 136 0.38 -2.47 3.97
CA VAL A 136 1.73 -3.04 4.06
C VAL A 136 2.33 -2.85 5.46
N SER A 137 2.14 -1.68 6.09
CA SER A 137 2.68 -1.45 7.42
C SER A 137 1.97 -2.24 8.52
N PHE A 138 0.62 -2.26 8.52
CA PHE A 138 -0.12 -2.91 9.61
C PHE A 138 -0.46 -4.38 9.32
N TYR A 139 -0.99 -4.71 8.13
CA TYR A 139 -1.42 -6.08 7.83
C TYR A 139 -0.26 -6.99 7.44
N GLN A 140 0.67 -6.52 6.62
CA GLN A 140 1.87 -7.29 6.26
C GLN A 140 3.00 -7.14 7.28
N ALA A 141 2.93 -6.11 8.14
CA ALA A 141 3.94 -5.79 9.15
C ALA A 141 5.32 -5.40 8.55
N ARG A 142 5.30 -4.67 7.44
CA ARG A 142 6.50 -4.22 6.73
C ARG A 142 6.54 -2.69 6.55
N PRO A 143 6.58 -1.90 7.65
CA PRO A 143 6.71 -0.44 7.55
C PRO A 143 8.01 0.00 6.86
N ASP A 144 9.06 -0.80 6.91
CA ASP A 144 10.30 -0.60 6.17
C ASP A 144 10.08 -0.55 4.66
N LEU A 145 9.30 -1.49 4.10
CA LEU A 145 8.94 -1.50 2.68
C LEU A 145 7.99 -0.36 2.32
N THR A 146 7.04 -0.05 3.20
CA THR A 146 6.15 1.10 3.00
C THR A 146 6.94 2.38 2.81
N VAL A 147 7.88 2.68 3.70
CA VAL A 147 8.73 3.87 3.61
C VAL A 147 9.54 3.87 2.31
N GLN A 148 10.14 2.75 1.92
CA GLN A 148 10.88 2.63 0.66
C GLN A 148 10.00 2.89 -0.56
N LEU A 149 8.78 2.35 -0.60
CA LEU A 149 7.84 2.57 -1.71
C LEU A 149 7.36 4.02 -1.76
N ILE A 150 7.10 4.64 -0.61
CA ILE A 150 6.76 6.07 -0.52
C ILE A 150 7.93 6.91 -1.05
N GLU A 151 9.16 6.64 -0.65
CA GLU A 151 10.34 7.37 -1.12
C GLU A 151 10.52 7.29 -2.64
N ARG A 152 10.28 6.11 -3.23
CA ARG A 152 10.28 5.94 -4.69
C ARG A 152 9.22 6.82 -5.36
N GLY A 153 8.00 6.85 -4.83
CA GLY A 153 6.92 7.66 -5.36
C GLY A 153 7.17 9.17 -5.25
N LEU A 154 7.74 9.60 -4.13
CA LEU A 154 8.07 11.01 -3.87
C LEU A 154 9.03 11.61 -4.91
N GLN A 155 9.86 10.80 -5.56
CA GLN A 155 10.75 11.26 -6.66
C GLN A 155 9.97 11.79 -7.87
N SER A 156 8.72 11.36 -8.05
CA SER A 156 7.84 11.75 -9.18
C SER A 156 6.81 12.81 -8.79
N LEU A 157 6.70 13.13 -7.50
CA LEU A 157 5.74 14.07 -6.94
C LEU A 157 6.34 15.46 -6.74
N SER A 158 5.49 16.47 -6.77
CA SER A 158 5.81 17.83 -6.33
C SER A 158 4.52 18.62 -6.07
N PRO A 159 4.54 19.70 -5.25
CA PRO A 159 3.38 20.56 -5.00
C PRO A 159 2.81 21.18 -6.29
N ALA A 160 3.67 21.51 -7.25
CA ALA A 160 3.27 22.07 -8.52
C ALA A 160 2.48 21.10 -9.41
N LYS A 161 2.73 19.80 -9.29
CA LYS A 161 2.04 18.75 -10.07
C LYS A 161 0.78 18.24 -9.38
N ASN A 162 0.78 18.19 -8.05
CA ASN A 162 -0.35 17.76 -7.23
C ASN A 162 -0.33 18.51 -5.90
N SER A 163 -1.34 19.34 -5.66
CA SER A 163 -1.44 20.15 -4.44
C SER A 163 -1.57 19.32 -3.16
N LYS A 164 -1.95 18.05 -3.25
CA LYS A 164 -2.04 17.11 -2.13
C LYS A 164 -0.77 16.28 -1.91
N ALA A 165 0.28 16.50 -2.71
CA ALA A 165 1.52 15.70 -2.61
C ALA A 165 2.21 15.79 -1.23
N TRP A 166 1.99 16.87 -0.46
CA TRP A 166 2.48 17.01 0.90
C TRP A 166 1.95 15.92 1.86
N LEU A 167 0.76 15.37 1.57
CA LEU A 167 0.18 14.28 2.37
C LEU A 167 1.04 13.02 2.34
N VAL A 168 1.74 12.77 1.23
CA VAL A 168 2.61 11.59 1.09
C VAL A 168 3.81 11.68 2.05
N TRP A 169 4.42 12.88 2.18
CA TRP A 169 5.44 13.14 3.19
C TRP A 169 4.91 12.97 4.62
N ARG A 170 3.71 13.47 4.88
CA ARG A 170 3.06 13.31 6.19
C ARG A 170 2.79 11.84 6.50
N THR A 171 2.29 11.05 5.55
CA THR A 171 2.06 9.61 5.72
C THR A 171 3.37 8.88 6.02
N LYS A 172 4.45 9.18 5.29
CA LYS A 172 5.79 8.66 5.58
C LYS A 172 6.23 8.96 7.00
N GLY A 173 6.12 10.23 7.42
CA GLY A 173 6.49 10.65 8.77
C GLY A 173 5.71 9.96 9.88
N ILE A 174 4.44 9.63 9.66
CA ILE A 174 3.62 8.85 10.59
C ILE A 174 4.16 7.44 10.73
N ASP A 175 4.45 6.74 9.64
CA ASP A 175 5.00 5.38 9.67
C ASP A 175 6.38 5.34 10.33
N GLU A 176 7.25 6.31 10.04
CA GLU A 176 8.56 6.44 10.66
C GLU A 176 8.45 6.62 12.18
N LEU A 177 7.52 7.46 12.66
CA LEU A 177 7.35 7.71 14.08
C LEU A 177 6.73 6.52 14.81
N LEU A 178 5.57 6.06 14.32
CA LEU A 178 4.70 5.16 15.07
C LEU A 178 5.14 3.70 14.95
N LEU A 179 5.65 3.31 13.79
CA LEU A 179 5.94 1.92 13.48
C LEU A 179 7.44 1.61 13.49
N LEU A 180 8.28 2.51 12.97
CA LEU A 180 9.72 2.35 13.00
C LEU A 180 10.36 2.96 14.27
N GLY A 181 9.68 3.90 14.92
CA GLY A 181 10.19 4.59 16.10
C GLY A 181 11.33 5.59 15.79
N ASP A 182 11.45 5.99 14.52
CA ASP A 182 12.47 6.94 14.06
C ASP A 182 11.93 8.37 14.09
N SER A 183 12.07 9.03 15.24
CA SER A 183 11.62 10.41 15.43
C SER A 183 12.38 11.42 14.58
N GLN A 184 13.65 11.14 14.25
CA GLN A 184 14.47 12.05 13.45
C GLN A 184 14.03 12.00 11.98
N ALA A 185 13.83 10.81 11.43
CA ALA A 185 13.28 10.64 10.09
C ALA A 185 11.88 11.25 10.00
N SER A 186 11.03 10.99 10.98
CA SER A 186 9.67 11.57 11.07
C SER A 186 9.69 13.09 11.10
N ALA A 187 10.56 13.71 11.91
CA ALA A 187 10.70 15.16 11.96
C ALA A 187 11.04 15.73 10.59
N LYS A 188 12.00 15.13 9.88
CA LYS A 188 12.38 15.53 8.52
C LYS A 188 11.22 15.38 7.54
N SER A 189 10.49 14.28 7.60
CA SER A 189 9.32 14.04 6.75
C SER A 189 8.20 15.05 6.99
N HIS A 190 7.96 15.43 8.26
CA HIS A 190 6.98 16.47 8.59
C HIS A 190 7.43 17.87 8.17
N GLU A 191 8.73 18.19 8.23
CA GLU A 191 9.27 19.43 7.67
C GLU A 191 9.06 19.50 6.16
N MET A 192 9.33 18.42 5.44
CA MET A 192 9.09 18.34 3.99
C MET A 192 7.60 18.47 3.67
N ALA A 193 6.73 17.84 4.47
CA ALA A 193 5.28 18.00 4.34
C ALA A 193 4.87 19.48 4.53
N ALA A 194 5.42 20.18 5.54
CA ALA A 194 5.17 21.58 5.80
C ALA A 194 5.61 22.47 4.63
N GLN A 195 6.84 22.25 4.15
CA GLN A 195 7.40 23.00 3.01
C GLN A 195 6.55 22.83 1.74
N TRP A 196 6.06 21.60 1.49
CA TRP A 196 5.24 21.35 0.31
C TRP A 196 3.82 21.91 0.47
N ALA A 197 3.23 21.87 1.67
CA ALA A 197 1.92 22.45 1.95
C ALA A 197 1.87 23.97 1.76
N GLU A 198 2.96 24.71 2.05
CA GLU A 198 3.04 26.18 1.90
C GLU A 198 2.74 26.68 0.49
N HIS A 199 2.99 25.86 -0.51
CA HIS A 199 2.80 26.20 -1.92
C HIS A 199 1.49 25.66 -2.49
N THR A 200 0.52 25.34 -1.62
CA THR A 200 -0.77 24.73 -2.00
C THR A 200 -1.93 25.44 -1.30
N PRO A 201 -3.19 25.18 -1.69
CA PRO A 201 -4.35 25.66 -0.95
C PRO A 201 -4.41 25.20 0.52
N ASP A 202 -3.61 24.20 0.88
CA ASP A 202 -3.53 23.62 2.24
C ASP A 202 -2.44 24.31 3.10
N GLN A 203 -1.95 25.50 2.74
CA GLN A 203 -0.86 26.22 3.44
C GLN A 203 -1.10 26.40 4.95
N ASP A 204 -2.34 26.42 5.40
CA ASP A 204 -2.71 26.57 6.81
C ASP A 204 -2.26 25.36 7.68
N PHE A 205 -1.93 24.23 7.07
CA PHE A 205 -1.36 23.08 7.78
C PHE A 205 0.15 23.22 8.03
N SER A 206 0.86 24.03 7.24
CA SER A 206 2.32 24.13 7.33
C SER A 206 2.85 24.54 8.71
N PRO A 207 2.30 25.55 9.41
CA PRO A 207 2.79 25.92 10.74
C PRO A 207 2.68 24.76 11.74
N ARG A 208 1.56 24.03 11.74
CA ARG A 208 1.33 22.89 12.63
C ARG A 208 2.29 21.72 12.35
N LEU A 209 2.56 21.46 11.07
CA LEU A 209 3.51 20.41 10.67
C LEU A 209 4.94 20.75 11.10
N ARG A 210 5.35 22.03 11.03
CA ARG A 210 6.66 22.49 11.54
C ARG A 210 6.75 22.41 13.06
N GLU A 211 5.75 22.89 13.77
CA GLU A 211 5.69 22.80 15.23
C GLU A 211 5.81 21.35 15.70
N PHE A 212 5.10 20.44 15.02
CA PHE A 212 5.19 19.02 15.29
C PHE A 212 6.60 18.46 15.03
N ALA A 213 7.22 18.82 13.89
CA ALA A 213 8.59 18.42 13.57
C ALA A 213 9.60 18.91 14.61
N GLU A 214 9.48 20.16 15.07
CA GLU A 214 10.34 20.70 16.13
C GLU A 214 10.13 19.97 17.46
N THR A 215 8.88 19.62 17.79
CA THR A 215 8.57 18.83 19.00
C THR A 215 9.24 17.46 18.95
N LEU A 216 9.25 16.81 17.77
CA LEU A 216 9.91 15.51 17.57
C LEU A 216 11.43 15.59 17.76
N LYS A 217 12.05 16.68 17.30
CA LYS A 217 13.50 16.91 17.46
C LYS A 217 13.89 17.12 18.93
N GLN A 218 13.06 17.85 19.68
CA GLN A 218 13.31 18.16 21.08
C GLN A 218 13.06 16.99 22.01
N ASN A 219 12.07 16.14 21.67
CA ASN A 219 11.65 14.99 22.47
C ASN A 219 11.70 13.72 21.61
N PRO A 220 12.86 13.08 21.48
CA PRO A 220 13.00 11.89 20.61
C PRO A 220 12.35 10.62 21.19
N ASP A 221 11.95 10.61 22.47
CA ASP A 221 11.30 9.48 23.11
C ASP A 221 9.77 9.60 22.98
N HIS A 222 9.21 8.83 22.07
CA HIS A 222 7.77 8.78 21.80
C HIS A 222 7.14 7.43 22.16
N LEU A 223 7.73 6.73 23.15
CA LEU A 223 7.29 5.40 23.57
C LEU A 223 5.79 5.35 23.87
N LEU A 224 5.27 6.34 24.61
CA LEU A 224 3.83 6.38 24.94
C LEU A 224 2.95 6.54 23.73
N ILE A 225 3.33 7.37 22.74
CA ILE A 225 2.55 7.56 21.51
C ILE A 225 2.50 6.24 20.73
N ARG A 226 3.63 5.53 20.61
CA ARG A 226 3.68 4.21 19.95
C ARG A 226 2.81 3.19 20.68
N ILE A 227 2.88 3.13 22.00
CA ILE A 227 2.04 2.24 22.82
C ILE A 227 0.55 2.57 22.59
N GLN A 228 0.15 3.84 22.68
CA GLN A 228 -1.23 4.27 22.48
C GLN A 228 -1.74 3.91 21.08
N THR A 229 -0.90 4.10 20.06
CA THR A 229 -1.25 3.73 18.68
C THR A 229 -1.52 2.23 18.55
N TRP A 230 -0.65 1.37 19.10
CA TRP A 230 -0.85 -0.06 19.03
C TRP A 230 -2.03 -0.56 19.88
N LEU A 231 -2.31 0.08 21.01
CA LEU A 231 -3.53 -0.16 21.81
C LEU A 231 -4.79 0.21 21.02
N MET A 232 -4.76 1.33 20.29
CA MET A 232 -5.86 1.74 19.41
C MET A 232 -6.05 0.73 18.28
N VAL A 233 -4.99 0.30 17.60
CA VAL A 233 -5.04 -0.74 16.57
C VAL A 233 -5.65 -2.02 17.12
N TYR A 234 -5.20 -2.49 18.28
CA TYR A 234 -5.74 -3.67 18.95
C TYR A 234 -7.23 -3.56 19.24
N SER A 235 -7.71 -2.40 19.70
CA SER A 235 -9.10 -2.20 20.12
C SER A 235 -10.06 -2.00 18.95
N THR A 236 -9.59 -1.47 17.82
CA THR A 236 -10.44 -1.11 16.69
C THR A 236 -10.49 -2.17 15.59
N THR A 237 -9.42 -2.97 15.43
CA THR A 237 -9.39 -4.00 14.38
C THR A 237 -10.20 -5.24 14.76
N GLN A 238 -10.90 -5.82 13.78
CA GLN A 238 -11.53 -7.13 13.88
C GLN A 238 -10.63 -8.25 13.35
N ASP A 239 -9.60 -7.92 12.58
CA ASP A 239 -8.69 -8.88 11.98
C ASP A 239 -7.78 -9.52 13.05
N LYS A 240 -7.78 -10.86 13.10
CA LYS A 240 -7.04 -11.63 14.11
C LYS A 240 -5.52 -11.53 13.96
N LEU A 241 -5.04 -11.40 12.71
CA LEU A 241 -3.61 -11.29 12.42
C LEU A 241 -3.09 -9.92 12.86
N VAL A 242 -3.85 -8.86 12.55
CA VAL A 242 -3.52 -7.50 12.98
C VAL A 242 -3.58 -7.36 14.51
N ARG A 243 -4.59 -7.97 15.17
CA ARG A 243 -4.65 -8.02 16.64
C ARG A 243 -3.44 -8.72 17.25
N LYS A 244 -3.06 -9.88 16.69
CA LYS A 244 -1.87 -10.62 17.13
C LYS A 244 -0.62 -9.77 16.96
N ARG A 245 -0.50 -9.05 15.83
CA ARG A 245 0.62 -8.13 15.58
C ARG A 245 0.66 -7.00 16.60
N ALA A 246 -0.47 -6.34 16.86
CA ALA A 246 -0.55 -5.28 17.85
C ALA A 246 -0.10 -5.75 19.24
N ILE A 247 -0.46 -6.98 19.64
CA ILE A 247 0.02 -7.60 20.88
C ILE A 247 1.55 -7.74 20.88
N GLN A 248 2.14 -8.23 19.79
CA GLN A 248 3.60 -8.40 19.68
C GLN A 248 4.32 -7.06 19.78
N GLU A 249 3.87 -6.04 19.06
CA GLU A 249 4.44 -4.70 19.13
C GLU A 249 4.36 -4.09 20.55
N LEU A 250 3.21 -4.27 21.23
CA LEU A 250 3.05 -3.82 22.61
C LEU A 250 4.02 -4.52 23.57
N LEU A 251 4.26 -5.82 23.38
CA LEU A 251 5.25 -6.56 24.18
C LEU A 251 6.67 -6.06 23.92
N GLU A 252 7.04 -5.80 22.65
CA GLU A 252 8.35 -5.24 22.28
C GLU A 252 8.57 -3.82 22.83
N LEU A 253 7.50 -3.02 22.95
CA LEU A 253 7.51 -1.73 23.61
C LEU A 253 7.52 -1.81 25.14
N GLY A 254 7.60 -3.02 25.72
CA GLY A 254 7.70 -3.24 27.17
C GLY A 254 6.36 -3.25 27.91
N VAL A 255 5.23 -3.24 27.21
CA VAL A 255 3.92 -3.39 27.84
C VAL A 255 3.76 -4.82 28.37
N LYS A 256 3.35 -4.97 29.63
CA LYS A 256 3.04 -6.28 30.21
C LYS A 256 1.58 -6.60 29.99
N ILE A 257 1.28 -7.81 29.53
CA ILE A 257 -0.08 -8.26 29.27
C ILE A 257 -0.46 -9.32 30.30
N LYS A 258 -1.61 -9.15 30.94
CA LYS A 258 -2.21 -10.11 31.86
C LYS A 258 -3.57 -10.52 31.32
N THR A 259 -3.84 -11.82 31.33
CA THR A 259 -5.19 -12.35 31.05
C THR A 259 -5.99 -12.35 32.35
N GLN A 260 -7.17 -11.77 32.35
CA GLN A 260 -8.12 -11.81 33.46
C GLN A 260 -8.89 -13.14 33.45
N ASP A 261 -9.56 -13.47 34.56
CA ASP A 261 -10.35 -14.70 34.69
C ASP A 261 -11.51 -14.78 33.69
N ASN A 262 -12.00 -13.63 33.19
CA ASN A 262 -13.02 -13.54 32.14
C ASN A 262 -12.46 -13.67 30.70
N GLY A 263 -11.14 -13.89 30.54
CA GLY A 263 -10.46 -14.00 29.25
C GLY A 263 -10.06 -12.65 28.63
N GLU A 264 -10.37 -11.52 29.24
CA GLU A 264 -9.97 -10.20 28.75
C GLU A 264 -8.49 -9.92 29.01
N LEU A 265 -7.86 -9.16 28.11
CA LEU A 265 -6.46 -8.76 28.27
C LEU A 265 -6.37 -7.40 28.96
N THR A 266 -5.57 -7.33 30.01
CA THR A 266 -5.17 -6.08 30.67
C THR A 266 -3.77 -5.70 30.25
N PHE A 267 -3.59 -4.46 29.79
CA PHE A 267 -2.31 -3.91 29.35
C PHE A 267 -1.73 -3.02 30.43
N ILE A 268 -0.55 -3.37 30.92
CA ILE A 268 0.17 -2.60 31.95
C ILE A 268 1.30 -1.86 31.25
N ILE A 269 1.12 -0.55 31.10
CA ILE A 269 2.11 0.34 30.46
C ILE A 269 3.30 0.51 31.39
N PRO A 270 4.56 0.40 30.90
CA PRO A 270 5.74 0.65 31.70
C PRO A 270 5.71 2.09 32.23
N PRO A 271 6.14 2.33 33.48
CA PRO A 271 6.25 3.69 34.02
C PRO A 271 7.19 4.49 33.11
N GLU A 272 6.77 5.70 32.75
CA GLU A 272 7.58 6.61 31.94
C GLU A 272 9.00 6.70 32.53
N THR A 273 10.01 6.51 31.70
CA THR A 273 11.39 6.80 32.02
C THR A 273 11.66 8.30 31.97
N SER A 274 10.77 9.12 32.52
CA SER A 274 10.91 10.59 32.67
C SER A 274 12.02 11.00 33.67
N LYS A 275 12.90 10.06 34.07
CA LYS A 275 13.96 10.31 35.04
C LYS A 275 15.33 10.65 34.46
N LYS A 276 15.49 10.95 33.18
CA LYS A 276 16.80 11.37 32.66
C LYS A 276 17.00 12.88 32.52
N GLN A 277 16.01 13.71 32.80
CA GLN A 277 16.18 15.18 32.71
C GLN A 277 16.62 15.89 33.99
N ASN A 278 16.73 15.20 35.14
CA ASN A 278 17.09 15.85 36.43
C ASN A 278 18.46 15.46 37.00
N LYS A 279 19.47 15.14 36.16
CA LYS A 279 20.86 15.00 36.61
C LYS A 279 21.81 15.81 35.73
N LYS A 280 21.58 17.10 35.60
CA LYS A 280 22.59 18.14 35.35
C LYS A 280 22.10 19.44 35.99
N LYS A 281 22.28 19.56 37.28
CA LYS A 281 22.50 20.79 37.99
C LYS A 281 23.87 20.68 38.64
#